data_0f03d865d9dd1263c7a6368951ad54ff
#
_entry.id   0f03d865d9dd1263c7a6368951ad54ff
#
_cell.length_a   1.000
_cell.length_b   1.000
_cell.length_c   1.000
_cell.angle_alpha   90.00
_cell.angle_beta   90.00
_cell.angle_gamma   90.00
#
_symmetry.space_group_name_H-M   'P 1'
#
loop_
_entity.id
_entity.type
_entity.pdbx_description
1 polymer ?
#
loop_
_entity_poly.entity_id
_entity_poly.type
_entity_poly.pdbx_seq_one_letter_code
_entity_poly.pdbx_strand_id
1 'polypeptide(L)'
;MKKGEIYEGIVEKIDFPNKGILMIDGERVVVKNAVPGQKIQCVITKRRKGKSEARVLEVLERSPLELPEHACPHFGLCGGCIYQSLPYEAQLKIKEGQVKSLLDNVVEPGSYEFMGIKASPLEKGYRNKMEFSFGDEVKDGPLALGMHRRGSFYDIVTTPDCQIVHPDFCRILVATKEYFEELGTAFYKKLQHKGYLRHLLVRRAVKTGEILVDLVTSTQREYLGGRDEAAVLSEWKERLLSLPVDGKFAGILHTENDSLADVVQSDATHILYGQDYFNEELLGLRFRISPFSFFQTNSMGAEVLYDTARGFVGETKDKVVFDLYSGTGTIAQILAPVAKKVVGVEIVEEAVEAAKVNAGLNGLDNCEFVAGDVLKVIDGLEDKPDLIVVDPPRDGIHPKALGKIIEFGVDRIVYISCKPTSLVRDLVVLQEKGYR
;
A
#
# COMPACT_ATOMS: atom_id res chain seq x y z
N MET A 1 2.94 -36.71 -6.78
CA MET A 1 1.95 -35.68 -7.23
C MET A 1 2.27 -35.23 -8.65
N LYS A 2 1.25 -35.09 -9.52
CA LYS A 2 1.39 -34.58 -10.89
C LYS A 2 0.52 -33.34 -11.08
N LYS A 3 0.87 -32.49 -12.04
CA LYS A 3 0.03 -31.36 -12.44
C LYS A 3 -1.35 -31.83 -12.87
N GLY A 4 -2.41 -31.20 -12.36
CA GLY A 4 -3.80 -31.53 -12.63
C GLY A 4 -4.44 -32.53 -11.64
N GLU A 5 -3.64 -33.21 -10.82
CA GLU A 5 -4.19 -34.09 -9.76
C GLU A 5 -4.80 -33.25 -8.63
N ILE A 6 -5.87 -33.79 -8.05
CA ILE A 6 -6.63 -33.19 -6.96
C ILE A 6 -6.30 -33.92 -5.67
N TYR A 7 -6.09 -33.15 -4.60
CA TYR A 7 -5.79 -33.64 -3.26
C TYR A 7 -6.61 -32.90 -2.22
N GLU A 8 -6.78 -33.54 -1.08
CA GLU A 8 -7.33 -32.94 0.13
C GLU A 8 -6.24 -32.84 1.21
N GLY A 9 -6.34 -31.81 2.04
CA GLY A 9 -5.43 -31.65 3.15
C GLY A 9 -5.80 -30.48 4.05
N ILE A 10 -5.16 -30.44 5.22
CA ILE A 10 -5.36 -29.38 6.20
C ILE A 10 -4.23 -28.36 6.04
N VAL A 11 -4.58 -27.09 6.01
CA VAL A 11 -3.60 -25.98 6.01
C VAL A 11 -3.00 -25.86 7.40
N GLU A 12 -1.72 -26.18 7.55
CA GLU A 12 -1.05 -26.22 8.85
C GLU A 12 -0.63 -24.81 9.31
N LYS A 13 -0.08 -24.01 8.38
CA LYS A 13 0.41 -22.65 8.64
C LYS A 13 0.40 -21.80 7.38
N ILE A 14 0.65 -20.50 7.56
CA ILE A 14 0.84 -19.56 6.45
C ILE A 14 2.23 -18.96 6.52
N ASP A 15 3.04 -19.22 5.51
CA ASP A 15 4.31 -18.53 5.30
C ASP A 15 4.07 -17.17 4.57
N PHE A 16 4.96 -16.21 4.82
CA PHE A 16 4.87 -14.87 4.22
C PHE A 16 4.90 -14.90 2.67
N PRO A 17 4.10 -14.10 1.99
CA PRO A 17 3.06 -13.19 2.50
C PRO A 17 1.68 -13.85 2.65
N ASN A 18 1.40 -14.91 1.93
CA ASN A 18 0.10 -15.59 1.86
C ASN A 18 0.27 -16.99 1.23
N LYS A 19 1.16 -17.78 1.79
CA LYS A 19 1.46 -19.14 1.33
C LYS A 19 0.99 -20.13 2.38
N GLY A 20 -0.24 -20.65 2.24
CA GLY A 20 -0.73 -21.75 3.04
C GLY A 20 0.09 -23.01 2.75
N ILE A 21 0.52 -23.69 3.79
CA ILE A 21 1.34 -24.88 3.74
C ILE A 21 0.53 -26.08 4.17
N LEU A 22 0.52 -27.10 3.32
CA LEU A 22 -0.07 -28.41 3.59
C LEU A 22 1.02 -29.48 3.44
N MET A 23 0.92 -30.55 4.22
CA MET A 23 1.68 -31.77 3.99
C MET A 23 0.75 -32.84 3.42
N ILE A 24 1.03 -33.30 2.22
CA ILE A 24 0.27 -34.35 1.51
C ILE A 24 1.25 -35.44 1.10
N ASP A 25 1.04 -36.66 1.59
CA ASP A 25 1.92 -37.82 1.35
C ASP A 25 3.41 -37.52 1.64
N GLY A 26 3.67 -36.70 2.67
CA GLY A 26 5.03 -36.29 3.05
C GLY A 26 5.68 -35.20 2.15
N GLU A 27 4.97 -34.73 1.12
CA GLU A 27 5.41 -33.62 0.27
C GLU A 27 4.78 -32.30 0.71
N ARG A 28 5.56 -31.22 0.72
CA ARG A 28 5.09 -29.86 1.01
C ARG A 28 4.39 -29.28 -0.19
N VAL A 29 3.11 -28.91 0.00
CA VAL A 29 2.26 -28.24 -0.99
C VAL A 29 1.98 -26.80 -0.53
N VAL A 30 2.07 -25.86 -1.46
CA VAL A 30 1.81 -24.44 -1.21
C VAL A 30 0.54 -24.01 -1.93
N VAL A 31 -0.38 -23.42 -1.19
CA VAL A 31 -1.62 -22.81 -1.71
C VAL A 31 -1.68 -21.33 -1.37
N LYS A 32 -2.45 -20.56 -2.14
CA LYS A 32 -2.75 -19.16 -1.82
C LYS A 32 -4.19 -19.03 -1.32
N ASN A 33 -4.45 -17.95 -0.56
CA ASN A 33 -5.80 -17.58 -0.11
C ASN A 33 -6.49 -18.63 0.78
N ALA A 34 -5.72 -19.36 1.57
CA ALA A 34 -6.21 -20.26 2.59
C ALA A 34 -5.75 -19.81 3.97
N VAL A 35 -6.42 -20.23 5.02
CA VAL A 35 -6.06 -19.90 6.42
C VAL A 35 -5.74 -21.18 7.21
N PRO A 36 -4.91 -21.10 8.27
CA PRO A 36 -4.56 -22.28 9.07
C PRO A 36 -5.80 -22.96 9.64
N GLY A 37 -5.81 -24.28 9.62
CA GLY A 37 -6.90 -25.11 10.13
C GLY A 37 -8.04 -25.38 9.13
N GLN A 38 -8.04 -24.75 7.95
CA GLN A 38 -8.97 -25.13 6.88
C GLN A 38 -8.60 -26.50 6.32
N LYS A 39 -9.60 -27.38 6.14
CA LYS A 39 -9.48 -28.54 5.26
C LYS A 39 -9.94 -28.15 3.87
N ILE A 40 -9.07 -28.30 2.91
CA ILE A 40 -9.29 -27.84 1.53
C ILE A 40 -9.12 -28.96 0.52
N GLN A 41 -9.85 -28.86 -0.57
CA GLN A 41 -9.56 -29.57 -1.81
C GLN A 41 -8.76 -28.65 -2.72
N CYS A 42 -7.64 -29.14 -3.26
CA CYS A 42 -6.78 -28.35 -4.11
C CYS A 42 -6.28 -29.13 -5.33
N VAL A 43 -6.01 -28.42 -6.43
CA VAL A 43 -5.45 -28.99 -7.65
C VAL A 43 -4.00 -28.55 -7.82
N ILE A 44 -3.09 -29.50 -8.10
CA ILE A 44 -1.69 -29.19 -8.37
C ILE A 44 -1.57 -28.41 -9.68
N THR A 45 -1.01 -27.20 -9.59
CA THR A 45 -0.80 -26.30 -10.74
C THR A 45 0.61 -26.37 -11.27
N LYS A 46 1.59 -26.61 -10.37
CA LYS A 46 3.01 -26.65 -10.72
C LYS A 46 3.79 -27.56 -9.76
N ARG A 47 4.77 -28.28 -10.31
CA ARG A 47 5.76 -29.02 -9.54
C ARG A 47 7.15 -28.72 -10.05
N ARG A 48 8.06 -28.32 -9.15
CA ARG A 48 9.46 -28.05 -9.49
C ARG A 48 10.35 -28.34 -8.29
N LYS A 49 11.39 -29.17 -8.49
CA LYS A 49 12.43 -29.49 -7.49
C LYS A 49 11.86 -29.88 -6.11
N GLY A 50 10.88 -30.79 -6.07
CA GLY A 50 10.30 -31.27 -4.80
C GLY A 50 9.36 -30.29 -4.09
N LYS A 51 9.02 -29.14 -4.73
CA LYS A 51 8.02 -28.19 -4.25
C LYS A 51 6.81 -28.23 -5.16
N SER A 52 5.63 -28.39 -4.57
CA SER A 52 4.36 -28.38 -5.28
C SER A 52 3.58 -27.12 -4.96
N GLU A 53 3.05 -26.47 -6.00
CA GLU A 53 2.12 -25.34 -5.88
C GLU A 53 0.73 -25.83 -6.31
N ALA A 54 -0.29 -25.45 -5.56
CA ALA A 54 -1.66 -25.83 -5.85
C ALA A 54 -2.60 -24.63 -5.76
N ARG A 55 -3.76 -24.76 -6.37
CA ARG A 55 -4.87 -23.82 -6.27
C ARG A 55 -6.01 -24.46 -5.50
N VAL A 56 -6.54 -23.75 -4.53
CA VAL A 56 -7.74 -24.17 -3.79
C VAL A 56 -8.91 -24.27 -4.77
N LEU A 57 -9.59 -25.40 -4.74
CA LEU A 57 -10.85 -25.64 -5.47
C LEU A 57 -12.02 -25.34 -4.55
N GLU A 58 -11.98 -25.89 -3.33
CA GLU A 58 -13.04 -25.78 -2.35
C GLU A 58 -12.49 -25.83 -0.93
N VAL A 59 -13.16 -25.14 -0.01
CA VAL A 59 -12.95 -25.26 1.44
C VAL A 59 -13.96 -26.26 1.95
N LEU A 60 -13.51 -27.48 2.27
CA LEU A 60 -14.37 -28.58 2.75
C LEU A 60 -14.81 -28.37 4.20
N GLU A 61 -13.89 -27.88 5.03
CA GLU A 61 -14.14 -27.54 6.43
C GLU A 61 -13.49 -26.19 6.74
N ARG A 62 -14.27 -25.31 7.35
CA ARG A 62 -13.77 -23.99 7.78
C ARG A 62 -12.77 -24.14 8.93
N SER A 63 -11.83 -23.20 9.02
CA SER A 63 -10.94 -23.14 10.16
C SER A 63 -11.70 -22.78 11.45
N PRO A 64 -11.36 -23.39 12.60
CA PRO A 64 -11.86 -22.95 13.90
C PRO A 64 -11.52 -21.50 14.24
N LEU A 65 -10.55 -20.91 13.55
CA LEU A 65 -10.15 -19.50 13.72
C LEU A 65 -11.09 -18.54 12.97
N GLU A 66 -11.89 -19.03 12.01
CA GLU A 66 -12.75 -18.17 11.19
C GLU A 66 -13.99 -17.71 11.94
N LEU A 67 -14.32 -16.44 11.77
CA LEU A 67 -15.58 -15.87 12.25
C LEU A 67 -16.76 -16.58 11.58
N PRO A 68 -17.88 -16.78 12.29
CA PRO A 68 -19.12 -17.34 11.68
C PRO A 68 -19.54 -16.56 10.44
N GLU A 69 -19.47 -15.23 10.53
CA GLU A 69 -19.75 -14.29 9.46
C GLU A 69 -18.62 -13.26 9.36
N HIS A 70 -18.23 -12.90 8.14
CA HIS A 70 -17.28 -11.81 7.92
C HIS A 70 -18.03 -10.51 7.62
N ALA A 71 -17.43 -9.37 8.06
CA ALA A 71 -18.09 -8.07 7.98
C ALA A 71 -18.19 -7.52 6.54
N CYS A 72 -17.31 -7.94 5.64
CA CYS A 72 -17.27 -7.42 4.28
C CYS A 72 -18.05 -8.34 3.32
N PRO A 73 -19.13 -7.85 2.67
CA PRO A 73 -19.94 -8.66 1.75
C PRO A 73 -19.19 -9.05 0.47
N HIS A 74 -18.10 -8.32 0.16
CA HIS A 74 -17.27 -8.57 -1.03
C HIS A 74 -16.11 -9.53 -0.78
N PHE A 75 -15.93 -10.00 0.47
CA PHE A 75 -14.85 -10.91 0.82
C PHE A 75 -14.99 -12.25 0.05
N GLY A 76 -13.87 -12.70 -0.50
CA GLY A 76 -13.88 -13.90 -1.37
C GLY A 76 -13.96 -13.56 -2.85
N LEU A 77 -14.76 -12.57 -3.26
CA LEU A 77 -14.85 -12.09 -4.64
C LEU A 77 -13.81 -10.99 -4.92
N CYS A 78 -13.79 -9.96 -4.09
CA CYS A 78 -12.82 -8.87 -4.19
C CYS A 78 -11.40 -9.34 -3.84
N GLY A 79 -10.41 -8.91 -4.63
CA GLY A 79 -8.99 -9.23 -4.42
C GLY A 79 -8.30 -8.41 -3.32
N GLY A 80 -8.97 -7.43 -2.72
CA GLY A 80 -8.35 -6.43 -1.84
C GLY A 80 -7.92 -6.95 -0.46
N CYS A 81 -8.60 -7.97 0.11
CA CYS A 81 -8.34 -8.46 1.46
C CYS A 81 -8.10 -9.97 1.49
N ILE A 82 -7.21 -10.43 2.39
CA ILE A 82 -6.83 -11.84 2.50
C ILE A 82 -7.46 -12.49 3.74
N TYR A 83 -7.51 -11.78 4.87
CA TYR A 83 -7.80 -12.35 6.20
C TYR A 83 -9.10 -11.82 6.83
N GLN A 84 -10.04 -11.29 6.05
CA GLN A 84 -11.30 -10.74 6.56
C GLN A 84 -12.21 -11.79 7.25
N SER A 85 -11.97 -13.08 7.00
CA SER A 85 -12.67 -14.17 7.69
C SER A 85 -12.14 -14.43 9.10
N LEU A 86 -11.02 -13.81 9.50
CA LEU A 86 -10.39 -14.02 10.80
C LEU A 86 -10.61 -12.83 11.73
N PRO A 87 -10.76 -13.05 13.06
CA PRO A 87 -10.66 -12.00 14.05
C PRO A 87 -9.33 -11.25 13.90
N TYR A 88 -9.30 -9.97 14.21
CA TYR A 88 -8.10 -9.14 14.03
C TYR A 88 -6.89 -9.65 14.84
N GLU A 89 -7.12 -10.13 16.07
CA GLU A 89 -6.07 -10.74 16.89
C GLU A 89 -5.43 -11.97 16.20
N ALA A 90 -6.23 -12.80 15.52
CA ALA A 90 -5.72 -13.95 14.79
C ALA A 90 -4.90 -13.51 13.56
N GLN A 91 -5.32 -12.43 12.90
CA GLN A 91 -4.54 -11.82 11.81
C GLN A 91 -3.17 -11.32 12.31
N LEU A 92 -3.14 -10.68 13.49
CA LEU A 92 -1.89 -10.20 14.11
C LEU A 92 -0.97 -11.37 14.43
N LYS A 93 -1.45 -12.43 15.08
CA LYS A 93 -0.65 -13.62 15.42
C LYS A 93 -0.05 -14.30 14.18
N ILE A 94 -0.82 -14.38 13.10
CA ILE A 94 -0.31 -14.93 11.83
C ILE A 94 0.85 -14.08 11.31
N LYS A 95 0.67 -12.76 11.25
CA LYS A 95 1.71 -11.83 10.75
C LYS A 95 2.95 -11.83 11.63
N GLU A 96 2.76 -11.82 12.95
CA GLU A 96 3.84 -11.92 13.93
C GLU A 96 4.67 -13.19 13.72
N GLY A 97 4.01 -14.35 13.64
CA GLY A 97 4.66 -15.63 13.42
C GLY A 97 5.40 -15.70 12.07
N GLN A 98 4.83 -15.09 11.02
CA GLN A 98 5.48 -14.99 9.71
C GLN A 98 6.80 -14.21 9.78
N VAL A 99 6.79 -13.03 10.41
CA VAL A 99 7.98 -12.17 10.53
C VAL A 99 9.02 -12.84 11.41
N LYS A 100 8.60 -13.34 12.59
CA LYS A 100 9.51 -14.05 13.51
C LYS A 100 10.19 -15.24 12.84
N SER A 101 9.42 -16.08 12.13
CA SER A 101 9.97 -17.23 11.40
C SER A 101 11.00 -16.84 10.33
N LEU A 102 10.82 -15.70 9.67
CA LEU A 102 11.79 -15.20 8.70
C LEU A 102 13.09 -14.74 9.37
N LEU A 103 12.97 -14.02 10.50
CA LEU A 103 14.13 -13.57 11.27
C LEU A 103 14.90 -14.73 11.87
N ASP A 104 14.25 -15.72 12.49
CA ASP A 104 14.86 -16.92 13.08
C ASP A 104 15.64 -17.78 12.06
N ASN A 105 15.41 -17.60 10.76
CA ASN A 105 16.16 -18.29 9.70
C ASN A 105 17.53 -17.65 9.40
N VAL A 106 17.74 -16.37 9.79
CA VAL A 106 18.96 -15.61 9.42
C VAL A 106 19.64 -14.98 10.62
N VAL A 107 18.93 -14.79 11.73
CA VAL A 107 19.47 -14.28 13.00
C VAL A 107 19.42 -15.41 14.01
N GLU A 108 20.50 -15.62 14.75
CA GLU A 108 20.57 -16.68 15.77
C GLU A 108 19.48 -16.46 16.85
N PRO A 109 18.61 -17.45 17.10
CA PRO A 109 17.59 -17.33 18.13
C PRO A 109 18.21 -17.00 19.51
N GLY A 110 17.68 -15.94 20.15
CA GLY A 110 18.20 -15.45 21.43
C GLY A 110 19.32 -14.41 21.32
N SER A 111 19.84 -14.13 20.12
CA SER A 111 20.80 -13.04 19.90
C SER A 111 20.12 -11.70 19.60
N TYR A 112 18.80 -11.68 19.48
CA TYR A 112 18.00 -10.48 19.23
C TYR A 112 16.73 -10.48 20.11
N GLU A 113 16.20 -9.30 20.36
CA GLU A 113 14.93 -9.11 21.05
C GLU A 113 13.78 -8.99 20.06
N PHE A 114 12.85 -9.94 20.09
CA PHE A 114 11.63 -9.86 19.29
C PHE A 114 10.53 -9.19 20.10
N MET A 115 10.24 -7.92 19.80
CA MET A 115 9.31 -7.08 20.57
C MET A 115 7.83 -7.30 20.22
N GLY A 116 7.53 -8.30 19.37
CA GLY A 116 6.16 -8.64 18.98
C GLY A 116 5.59 -7.73 17.89
N ILE A 117 4.25 -7.65 17.86
CA ILE A 117 3.50 -6.88 16.87
C ILE A 117 2.64 -5.81 17.54
N LYS A 118 2.62 -4.60 16.97
CA LYS A 118 1.71 -3.54 17.38
C LYS A 118 0.47 -3.55 16.48
N ALA A 119 -0.71 -3.45 17.09
CA ALA A 119 -1.98 -3.37 16.39
C ALA A 119 -2.17 -2.00 15.72
N SER A 120 -2.94 -1.98 14.63
CA SER A 120 -3.48 -0.73 14.11
C SER A 120 -4.56 -0.22 15.08
N PRO A 121 -4.61 1.10 15.38
CA PRO A 121 -5.66 1.69 16.20
C PRO A 121 -7.07 1.55 15.60
N LEU A 122 -7.15 1.39 14.28
CA LEU A 122 -8.41 1.17 13.56
C LEU A 122 -8.32 -0.15 12.79
N GLU A 123 -9.32 -1.01 13.00
CA GLU A 123 -9.46 -2.28 12.28
C GLU A 123 -10.27 -2.12 10.99
N LYS A 124 -11.20 -1.15 10.96
CA LYS A 124 -12.06 -0.80 9.84
C LYS A 124 -11.93 0.69 9.52
N GLY A 125 -12.27 1.09 8.29
CA GLY A 125 -12.22 2.49 7.90
C GLY A 125 -10.84 3.14 7.93
N TYR A 126 -9.78 2.34 8.07
CA TYR A 126 -8.41 2.82 8.29
C TYR A 126 -7.73 3.31 7.01
N ARG A 127 -8.19 2.84 5.86
CA ARG A 127 -7.51 3.11 4.58
C ARG A 127 -7.88 4.47 4.04
N ASN A 128 -6.87 5.31 3.83
CA ASN A 128 -7.00 6.71 3.43
C ASN A 128 -6.84 6.96 1.92
N LYS A 129 -6.54 5.93 1.13
CA LYS A 129 -6.38 6.00 -0.35
C LYS A 129 -6.96 4.77 -1.01
N MET A 130 -7.81 4.95 -2.01
CA MET A 130 -8.26 3.89 -2.92
C MET A 130 -8.14 4.33 -4.37
N GLU A 131 -7.72 3.40 -5.19
CA GLU A 131 -7.72 3.48 -6.65
C GLU A 131 -8.72 2.45 -7.15
N PHE A 132 -9.94 2.89 -7.39
CA PHE A 132 -10.99 2.06 -7.97
C PHE A 132 -10.80 2.01 -9.48
N SER A 133 -10.99 0.85 -10.09
CA SER A 133 -10.93 0.67 -11.53
C SER A 133 -12.33 0.64 -12.12
N PHE A 134 -12.51 1.29 -13.28
CA PHE A 134 -13.66 1.05 -14.13
C PHE A 134 -13.48 -0.24 -14.94
N GLY A 135 -14.56 -0.95 -15.18
CA GLY A 135 -14.56 -2.18 -15.92
C GLY A 135 -15.93 -2.83 -16.01
N ASP A 136 -15.95 -4.14 -16.16
CA ASP A 136 -17.14 -4.96 -16.05
C ASP A 136 -16.88 -6.16 -15.10
N GLU A 137 -17.93 -6.68 -14.50
CA GLU A 137 -17.84 -7.84 -13.62
C GLU A 137 -17.78 -9.14 -14.40
N VAL A 138 -18.43 -9.15 -15.55
CA VAL A 138 -18.42 -10.22 -16.54
C VAL A 138 -18.24 -9.54 -17.91
N LYS A 139 -17.56 -10.20 -18.82
CA LYS A 139 -17.26 -9.66 -20.14
C LYS A 139 -18.50 -9.09 -20.84
N ASP A 140 -18.42 -7.84 -21.26
CA ASP A 140 -19.47 -7.06 -21.93
C ASP A 140 -20.73 -6.88 -21.05
N GLY A 141 -20.58 -6.97 -19.72
CA GLY A 141 -21.60 -6.67 -18.71
C GLY A 141 -21.80 -5.18 -18.46
N PRO A 142 -22.64 -4.81 -17.48
CA PRO A 142 -22.86 -3.43 -17.08
C PRO A 142 -21.59 -2.82 -16.51
N LEU A 143 -21.52 -1.48 -16.52
CA LEU A 143 -20.41 -0.72 -15.95
C LEU A 143 -20.22 -1.08 -14.47
N ALA A 144 -19.01 -1.49 -14.12
CA ALA A 144 -18.56 -1.70 -12.74
C ALA A 144 -17.52 -0.65 -12.37
N LEU A 145 -17.51 -0.25 -11.10
CA LEU A 145 -16.46 0.58 -10.52
C LEU A 145 -16.09 0.01 -9.16
N GLY A 146 -14.83 -0.40 -8.98
CA GLY A 146 -14.43 -1.03 -7.73
C GLY A 146 -13.06 -1.67 -7.81
N MET A 147 -12.96 -2.89 -7.29
CA MET A 147 -11.69 -3.60 -7.15
C MET A 147 -11.62 -4.81 -8.08
N HIS A 148 -10.41 -5.18 -8.49
CA HIS A 148 -10.21 -6.41 -9.24
C HIS A 148 -10.74 -7.62 -8.50
N ARG A 149 -11.45 -8.50 -9.25
CA ARG A 149 -11.89 -9.81 -8.76
C ARG A 149 -10.68 -10.64 -8.36
N ARG A 150 -10.78 -11.37 -7.27
CA ARG A 150 -9.73 -12.28 -6.80
C ARG A 150 -9.37 -13.31 -7.88
N GLY A 151 -8.10 -13.29 -8.29
CA GLY A 151 -7.59 -14.20 -9.32
C GLY A 151 -7.89 -13.79 -10.76
N SER A 152 -8.58 -12.69 -11.00
CA SER A 152 -8.77 -12.09 -12.32
C SER A 152 -7.99 -10.79 -12.46
N PHE A 153 -7.52 -10.52 -13.69
CA PHE A 153 -6.82 -9.28 -14.02
C PHE A 153 -7.76 -8.27 -14.72
N TYR A 154 -8.90 -8.74 -15.20
CA TYR A 154 -9.81 -7.91 -16.01
C TYR A 154 -11.12 -7.61 -15.30
N ASP A 155 -11.67 -8.58 -14.55
CA ASP A 155 -12.99 -8.45 -13.95
C ASP A 155 -12.94 -7.50 -12.75
N ILE A 156 -13.88 -6.55 -12.71
CA ILE A 156 -14.01 -5.56 -11.65
C ILE A 156 -15.26 -5.86 -10.82
N VAL A 157 -15.10 -5.98 -9.52
CA VAL A 157 -16.19 -6.13 -8.55
C VAL A 157 -16.52 -4.76 -7.99
N THR A 158 -17.76 -4.31 -8.16
CA THR A 158 -18.24 -3.09 -7.50
C THR A 158 -18.27 -3.28 -5.99
N THR A 159 -17.68 -2.34 -5.24
CA THR A 159 -17.45 -2.50 -3.79
C THR A 159 -18.09 -1.36 -2.97
N PRO A 160 -19.44 -1.22 -3.00
CA PRO A 160 -20.16 -0.12 -2.33
C PRO A 160 -20.13 -0.19 -0.80
N ASP A 161 -19.78 -1.36 -0.22
CA ASP A 161 -19.77 -1.62 1.22
C ASP A 161 -18.39 -2.04 1.72
N CYS A 162 -17.32 -1.50 1.13
CA CYS A 162 -15.96 -1.82 1.51
C CYS A 162 -15.68 -1.41 2.95
N GLN A 163 -15.28 -2.37 3.79
CA GLN A 163 -15.12 -2.17 5.24
C GLN A 163 -13.76 -1.56 5.65
N ILE A 164 -12.76 -1.55 4.76
CA ILE A 164 -11.44 -1.01 5.09
C ILE A 164 -11.31 0.50 4.85
N VAL A 165 -12.28 1.10 4.14
CA VAL A 165 -12.36 2.55 3.88
C VAL A 165 -13.46 3.20 4.69
N HIS A 166 -13.37 4.52 4.85
CA HIS A 166 -14.46 5.33 5.40
C HIS A 166 -15.69 5.31 4.47
N PRO A 167 -16.95 5.36 4.97
CA PRO A 167 -18.16 5.35 4.14
C PRO A 167 -18.18 6.40 3.03
N ASP A 168 -17.50 7.54 3.20
CA ASP A 168 -17.39 8.56 2.15
C ASP A 168 -16.83 8.01 0.83
N PHE A 169 -15.86 7.09 0.89
CA PHE A 169 -15.32 6.43 -0.32
C PHE A 169 -16.41 5.66 -1.07
N CYS A 170 -17.25 4.95 -0.34
CA CYS A 170 -18.34 4.16 -0.92
C CYS A 170 -19.42 5.06 -1.53
N ARG A 171 -19.79 6.16 -0.85
CA ARG A 171 -20.75 7.15 -1.38
C ARG A 171 -20.25 7.79 -2.69
N ILE A 172 -18.95 8.17 -2.73
CA ILE A 172 -18.30 8.74 -3.92
C ILE A 172 -18.25 7.73 -5.06
N LEU A 173 -17.86 6.47 -4.75
CA LEU A 173 -17.82 5.37 -5.72
C LEU A 173 -19.20 5.14 -6.36
N VAL A 174 -20.25 4.99 -5.54
CA VAL A 174 -21.61 4.73 -6.00
C VAL A 174 -22.12 5.87 -6.87
N ALA A 175 -22.00 7.11 -6.41
CA ALA A 175 -22.46 8.28 -7.17
C ALA A 175 -21.74 8.45 -8.51
N THR A 176 -20.42 8.15 -8.54
CA THR A 176 -19.63 8.22 -9.77
C THR A 176 -20.02 7.09 -10.73
N LYS A 177 -20.18 5.85 -10.22
CA LYS A 177 -20.60 4.71 -11.05
C LYS A 177 -21.98 4.97 -11.68
N GLU A 178 -22.98 5.35 -10.87
CA GLU A 178 -24.34 5.60 -11.34
C GLU A 178 -24.37 6.71 -12.40
N TYR A 179 -23.64 7.80 -12.19
CA TYR A 179 -23.58 8.90 -13.14
C TYR A 179 -23.09 8.45 -14.52
N PHE A 180 -21.95 7.75 -14.58
CA PHE A 180 -21.38 7.32 -15.86
C PHE A 180 -22.12 6.12 -16.48
N GLU A 181 -22.80 5.31 -15.68
CA GLU A 181 -23.70 4.26 -16.16
C GLU A 181 -24.96 4.86 -16.82
N GLU A 182 -25.57 5.87 -16.21
CA GLU A 182 -26.70 6.64 -16.79
C GLU A 182 -26.33 7.30 -18.13
N LEU A 183 -25.10 7.77 -18.24
CA LEU A 183 -24.58 8.36 -19.50
C LEU A 183 -24.21 7.31 -20.56
N GLY A 184 -24.08 6.04 -20.20
CA GLY A 184 -23.60 4.99 -21.09
C GLY A 184 -22.13 5.16 -21.50
N THR A 185 -21.30 5.82 -20.67
CA THR A 185 -19.91 6.09 -20.97
C THR A 185 -19.06 4.82 -20.94
N ALA A 186 -18.27 4.56 -21.99
CA ALA A 186 -17.46 3.37 -22.07
C ALA A 186 -16.20 3.46 -21.18
N PHE A 187 -15.92 2.39 -20.45
CA PHE A 187 -14.64 2.25 -19.77
C PHE A 187 -13.51 1.83 -20.74
N TYR A 188 -12.26 2.13 -20.35
CA TYR A 188 -11.08 1.82 -21.15
C TYR A 188 -10.78 0.32 -21.10
N LYS A 189 -10.98 -0.36 -22.25
CA LYS A 189 -10.69 -1.79 -22.42
C LYS A 189 -9.20 -2.01 -22.66
N LYS A 190 -8.49 -2.51 -21.67
CA LYS A 190 -7.01 -2.65 -21.65
C LYS A 190 -6.43 -3.42 -22.83
N LEU A 191 -7.12 -4.45 -23.35
CA LEU A 191 -6.66 -5.23 -24.51
C LEU A 191 -6.89 -4.54 -25.85
N GLN A 192 -7.87 -3.65 -25.93
CA GLN A 192 -8.25 -2.95 -27.15
C GLN A 192 -7.67 -1.53 -27.20
N HIS A 193 -7.23 -1.02 -26.05
CA HIS A 193 -6.78 0.37 -25.85
C HIS A 193 -7.84 1.39 -26.28
N LYS A 194 -9.11 1.11 -25.96
CA LYS A 194 -10.29 1.92 -26.35
C LYS A 194 -11.24 2.11 -25.18
N GLY A 195 -11.78 3.33 -25.06
CA GLY A 195 -12.71 3.73 -24.00
C GLY A 195 -12.22 4.95 -23.23
N TYR A 196 -13.09 5.55 -22.44
CA TYR A 196 -12.82 6.82 -21.76
C TYR A 196 -12.46 6.62 -20.28
N LEU A 197 -13.31 5.95 -19.48
CA LEU A 197 -13.15 5.83 -18.04
C LEU A 197 -12.05 4.82 -17.66
N ARG A 198 -11.11 5.22 -16.80
CA ARG A 198 -10.01 4.36 -16.35
C ARG A 198 -10.06 4.07 -14.85
N HIS A 199 -9.90 5.10 -14.02
CA HIS A 199 -9.82 4.93 -12.57
C HIS A 199 -10.55 6.07 -11.85
N LEU A 200 -10.96 5.80 -10.62
CA LEU A 200 -11.39 6.79 -9.65
C LEU A 200 -10.44 6.70 -8.45
N LEU A 201 -9.62 7.72 -8.27
CA LEU A 201 -8.77 7.85 -7.11
C LEU A 201 -9.49 8.66 -6.04
N VAL A 202 -9.60 8.11 -4.85
CA VAL A 202 -10.15 8.81 -3.69
C VAL A 202 -9.12 8.78 -2.57
N ARG A 203 -8.87 9.94 -1.98
CA ARG A 203 -8.09 10.10 -0.75
C ARG A 203 -8.92 10.82 0.30
N ARG A 204 -8.78 10.42 1.54
CA ARG A 204 -9.45 11.06 2.67
C ARG A 204 -8.52 11.10 3.88
N ALA A 205 -8.26 12.29 4.37
CA ALA A 205 -7.55 12.46 5.62
C ALA A 205 -8.36 11.90 6.79
N VAL A 206 -7.68 11.22 7.70
CA VAL A 206 -8.33 10.64 8.87
C VAL A 206 -8.61 11.72 9.91
N LYS A 207 -7.65 12.62 10.17
CA LYS A 207 -7.77 13.65 11.21
C LYS A 207 -8.44 14.93 10.72
N THR A 208 -8.12 15.41 9.54
CA THR A 208 -8.72 16.66 9.03
C THR A 208 -10.07 16.44 8.33
N GLY A 209 -10.37 15.20 7.92
CA GLY A 209 -11.57 14.88 7.16
C GLY A 209 -11.57 15.41 5.73
N GLU A 210 -10.46 15.97 5.23
CA GLU A 210 -10.34 16.47 3.87
C GLU A 210 -10.38 15.33 2.85
N ILE A 211 -11.15 15.52 1.77
CA ILE A 211 -11.36 14.54 0.70
C ILE A 211 -10.82 15.10 -0.61
N LEU A 212 -10.00 14.33 -1.29
CA LEU A 212 -9.51 14.60 -2.63
C LEU A 212 -9.98 13.49 -3.56
N VAL A 213 -10.67 13.84 -4.62
CA VAL A 213 -11.18 12.90 -5.63
C VAL A 213 -10.57 13.24 -6.98
N ASP A 214 -10.12 12.22 -7.71
CA ASP A 214 -9.54 12.38 -9.03
C ASP A 214 -10.12 11.33 -9.99
N LEU A 215 -10.79 11.78 -11.03
CA LEU A 215 -11.28 10.95 -12.11
C LEU A 215 -10.20 10.82 -13.17
N VAL A 216 -9.71 9.62 -13.38
CA VAL A 216 -8.69 9.34 -14.39
C VAL A 216 -9.35 8.78 -15.65
N THR A 217 -9.13 9.43 -16.78
CA THR A 217 -9.69 9.04 -18.08
C THR A 217 -8.62 8.96 -19.16
N SER A 218 -8.96 8.40 -20.31
CA SER A 218 -8.20 8.62 -21.53
C SER A 218 -8.62 9.93 -22.22
N THR A 219 -7.87 10.36 -23.24
CA THR A 219 -8.26 11.50 -24.09
C THR A 219 -9.25 11.13 -25.20
N GLN A 220 -9.78 9.90 -25.22
CA GLN A 220 -10.67 9.38 -26.27
C GLN A 220 -12.11 9.84 -26.07
N ARG A 221 -12.38 11.12 -26.33
CA ARG A 221 -13.66 11.80 -26.08
C ARG A 221 -14.83 11.29 -26.91
N GLU A 222 -14.56 10.57 -28.01
CA GLU A 222 -15.58 9.91 -28.83
C GLU A 222 -16.44 8.91 -28.04
N TYR A 223 -15.92 8.39 -26.91
CA TYR A 223 -16.64 7.46 -26.03
C TYR A 223 -17.57 8.16 -25.01
N LEU A 224 -17.69 9.49 -25.09
CA LEU A 224 -18.69 10.28 -24.31
C LEU A 224 -20.07 10.36 -24.99
N GLY A 225 -20.29 9.62 -26.09
CA GLY A 225 -21.56 9.60 -26.80
C GLY A 225 -21.93 10.95 -27.47
N GLY A 226 -20.92 11.72 -27.90
CA GLY A 226 -21.10 13.03 -28.55
C GLY A 226 -21.39 14.18 -27.56
N ARG A 227 -21.25 13.94 -26.26
CA ARG A 227 -21.39 14.98 -25.21
C ARG A 227 -20.09 15.78 -25.08
N ASP A 228 -20.26 17.06 -24.68
CA ASP A 228 -19.12 17.90 -24.32
C ASP A 228 -18.48 17.44 -23.01
N GLU A 229 -17.17 17.19 -23.01
CA GLU A 229 -16.43 16.72 -21.84
C GLU A 229 -16.53 17.69 -20.66
N ALA A 230 -16.42 19.00 -20.92
CA ALA A 230 -16.48 20.00 -19.86
C ALA A 230 -17.84 20.01 -19.16
N ALA A 231 -18.92 19.82 -19.91
CA ALA A 231 -20.26 19.70 -19.34
C ALA A 231 -20.41 18.43 -18.51
N VAL A 232 -19.96 17.28 -19.02
CA VAL A 232 -19.98 15.98 -18.30
C VAL A 232 -19.21 16.07 -16.99
N LEU A 233 -18.00 16.60 -17.01
CA LEU A 233 -17.17 16.75 -15.81
C LEU A 233 -17.76 17.75 -14.81
N SER A 234 -18.39 18.82 -15.29
CA SER A 234 -19.07 19.79 -14.42
C SER A 234 -20.30 19.18 -13.74
N GLU A 235 -21.13 18.42 -14.44
CA GLU A 235 -22.27 17.71 -13.86
C GLU A 235 -21.85 16.66 -12.84
N TRP A 236 -20.81 15.86 -13.14
CA TRP A 236 -20.23 14.91 -12.21
C TRP A 236 -19.73 15.58 -10.93
N LYS A 237 -18.98 16.68 -11.06
CA LYS A 237 -18.50 17.49 -9.94
C LYS A 237 -19.65 17.96 -9.05
N GLU A 238 -20.73 18.54 -9.63
CA GLU A 238 -21.88 19.01 -8.86
C GLU A 238 -22.58 17.84 -8.14
N ARG A 239 -22.70 16.68 -8.79
CA ARG A 239 -23.24 15.48 -8.16
C ARG A 239 -22.42 15.06 -6.94
N LEU A 240 -21.07 15.08 -7.02
CA LEU A 240 -20.22 14.82 -5.86
C LEU A 240 -20.39 15.84 -4.74
N LEU A 241 -20.40 17.13 -5.07
CA LEU A 241 -20.54 18.22 -4.09
C LEU A 241 -21.87 18.16 -3.33
N SER A 242 -22.90 17.54 -3.92
CA SER A 242 -24.21 17.35 -3.30
C SER A 242 -24.28 16.13 -2.37
N LEU A 243 -23.26 15.28 -2.32
CA LEU A 243 -23.26 14.07 -1.49
C LEU A 243 -23.21 14.39 0.00
N PRO A 244 -23.96 13.67 0.83
CA PRO A 244 -23.88 13.78 2.28
C PRO A 244 -22.64 13.04 2.81
N VAL A 245 -21.43 13.58 2.54
CA VAL A 245 -20.18 13.07 3.08
C VAL A 245 -19.95 13.58 4.51
N ASP A 246 -19.27 12.78 5.32
CA ASP A 246 -18.91 13.17 6.69
C ASP A 246 -17.67 14.08 6.70
N GLY A 247 -16.83 13.97 5.67
CA GLY A 247 -15.69 14.85 5.43
C GLY A 247 -16.05 16.10 4.63
N LYS A 248 -15.05 16.79 4.12
CA LYS A 248 -15.21 17.95 3.23
C LYS A 248 -14.33 17.79 1.99
N PHE A 249 -14.87 18.10 0.82
CA PHE A 249 -14.07 18.10 -0.40
C PHE A 249 -13.02 19.22 -0.35
N ALA A 250 -11.74 18.85 -0.37
CA ALA A 250 -10.61 19.75 -0.56
C ALA A 250 -10.34 19.99 -2.04
N GLY A 251 -10.56 18.96 -2.86
CA GLY A 251 -10.44 19.07 -4.31
C GLY A 251 -11.16 17.97 -5.07
N ILE A 252 -11.60 18.29 -6.27
CA ILE A 252 -12.10 17.34 -7.27
C ILE A 252 -11.33 17.62 -8.55
N LEU A 253 -10.70 16.58 -9.07
CA LEU A 253 -9.75 16.65 -10.17
C LEU A 253 -10.20 15.77 -11.33
N HIS A 254 -9.68 16.09 -12.51
CA HIS A 254 -9.73 15.25 -13.68
C HIS A 254 -8.32 15.07 -14.23
N THR A 255 -7.89 13.83 -14.35
CA THR A 255 -6.55 13.47 -14.85
C THR A 255 -6.66 12.71 -16.17
N GLU A 256 -5.97 13.20 -17.20
CA GLU A 256 -5.79 12.49 -18.46
C GLU A 256 -4.64 11.49 -18.33
N ASN A 257 -4.83 10.28 -18.81
CA ASN A 257 -3.84 9.20 -18.81
C ASN A 257 -4.03 8.30 -20.04
N ASP A 258 -3.15 8.42 -21.02
CA ASP A 258 -3.15 7.63 -22.24
C ASP A 258 -2.12 6.49 -22.22
N SER A 259 -1.50 6.23 -21.06
CA SER A 259 -0.59 5.10 -20.89
C SER A 259 -1.25 3.78 -21.29
N LEU A 260 -0.54 2.94 -22.03
CA LEU A 260 -0.98 1.57 -22.34
C LEU A 260 -0.95 0.66 -21.11
N ALA A 261 -0.12 0.99 -20.11
CA ALA A 261 -0.06 0.28 -18.85
C ALA A 261 -1.27 0.61 -17.98
N ASP A 262 -1.68 -0.38 -17.17
CA ASP A 262 -2.74 -0.21 -16.16
C ASP A 262 -2.15 0.41 -14.89
N VAL A 263 -1.76 1.67 -15.00
CA VAL A 263 -1.18 2.45 -13.91
C VAL A 263 -1.93 3.76 -13.74
N VAL A 264 -2.08 4.20 -12.50
CA VAL A 264 -2.62 5.51 -12.18
C VAL A 264 -1.46 6.51 -12.22
N GLN A 265 -1.35 7.22 -13.33
CA GLN A 265 -0.38 8.28 -13.58
C GLN A 265 -1.05 9.44 -14.29
N SER A 266 -0.38 10.58 -14.34
CA SER A 266 -0.89 11.81 -14.95
C SER A 266 -0.08 12.19 -16.17
N ASP A 267 -0.76 12.36 -17.32
CA ASP A 267 -0.25 13.10 -18.46
C ASP A 267 -0.63 14.59 -18.32
N ALA A 268 -1.83 14.88 -17.82
CA ALA A 268 -2.31 16.21 -17.43
C ALA A 268 -3.35 16.10 -16.32
N THR A 269 -3.33 17.01 -15.35
CA THR A 269 -4.33 17.08 -14.27
C THR A 269 -4.99 18.46 -14.25
N HIS A 270 -6.32 18.46 -14.22
CA HIS A 270 -7.17 19.65 -14.22
C HIS A 270 -7.95 19.74 -12.90
N ILE A 271 -7.94 20.92 -12.27
CA ILE A 271 -8.70 21.16 -11.05
C ILE A 271 -10.13 21.55 -11.45
N LEU A 272 -11.13 20.73 -11.09
CA LEU A 272 -12.55 21.01 -11.30
C LEU A 272 -13.16 21.78 -10.12
N TYR A 273 -12.61 21.55 -8.91
CA TYR A 273 -13.01 22.21 -7.67
C TYR A 273 -11.88 22.23 -6.66
N GLY A 274 -11.77 23.33 -5.90
CA GLY A 274 -10.87 23.46 -4.77
C GLY A 274 -9.40 23.47 -5.17
N GLN A 275 -8.64 22.51 -4.67
CA GLN A 275 -7.18 22.42 -4.83
C GLN A 275 -6.73 20.99 -5.20
N ASP A 276 -5.49 20.85 -5.66
CA ASP A 276 -4.88 19.59 -6.07
C ASP A 276 -4.16 18.83 -4.95
N TYR A 277 -4.46 19.16 -3.69
CA TYR A 277 -3.93 18.50 -2.51
C TYR A 277 -4.96 18.48 -1.37
N PHE A 278 -4.69 17.66 -0.38
CA PHE A 278 -5.37 17.66 0.91
C PHE A 278 -4.33 17.66 2.05
N ASN A 279 -4.76 18.02 3.25
CA ASN A 279 -3.91 18.02 4.42
C ASN A 279 -4.27 16.84 5.33
N GLU A 280 -3.26 16.11 5.78
CA GLU A 280 -3.36 15.11 6.84
C GLU A 280 -2.47 15.53 8.00
N GLU A 281 -2.77 15.03 9.21
CA GLU A 281 -1.97 15.26 10.40
C GLU A 281 -1.43 13.93 10.95
N LEU A 282 -0.11 13.86 11.16
CA LEU A 282 0.55 12.73 11.81
C LEU A 282 1.45 13.22 12.94
N LEU A 283 1.24 12.68 14.15
CA LEU A 283 2.04 12.99 15.35
C LEU A 283 2.18 14.50 15.60
N GLY A 284 1.12 15.28 15.31
CA GLY A 284 1.09 16.73 15.48
C GLY A 284 1.71 17.54 14.34
N LEU A 285 2.24 16.89 13.30
CA LEU A 285 2.77 17.54 12.11
C LEU A 285 1.73 17.49 10.98
N ARG A 286 1.67 18.58 10.19
CA ARG A 286 0.77 18.70 9.05
C ARG A 286 1.49 18.35 7.76
N PHE A 287 0.86 17.52 6.93
CA PHE A 287 1.38 17.10 5.63
C PHE A 287 0.40 17.46 4.52
N ARG A 288 0.90 18.21 3.53
CA ARG A 288 0.19 18.42 2.27
C ARG A 288 0.46 17.25 1.35
N ILE A 289 -0.58 16.63 0.83
CA ILE A 289 -0.51 15.37 0.07
C ILE A 289 -1.20 15.56 -1.26
N SER A 290 -0.49 15.36 -2.37
CA SER A 290 -1.02 15.40 -3.73
C SER A 290 -1.66 14.05 -4.12
N PRO A 291 -2.44 13.97 -5.23
CA PRO A 291 -3.13 12.75 -5.65
C PRO A 291 -2.18 11.55 -5.80
N PHE A 292 -1.03 11.78 -6.45
CA PHE A 292 -0.10 10.71 -6.85
C PHE A 292 1.06 10.50 -5.89
N SER A 293 1.33 11.43 -4.96
CA SER A 293 2.42 11.27 -4.00
C SER A 293 2.22 10.05 -3.11
N PHE A 294 3.34 9.39 -2.77
CA PHE A 294 3.31 8.32 -1.80
C PHE A 294 3.00 8.88 -0.41
N PHE A 295 2.10 8.25 0.28
CA PHE A 295 1.79 8.47 1.68
C PHE A 295 1.23 7.17 2.25
N GLN A 296 1.57 6.83 3.50
CA GLN A 296 1.09 5.59 4.13
C GLN A 296 -0.44 5.51 4.10
N THR A 297 -0.97 4.41 3.60
CA THR A 297 -2.42 4.27 3.35
C THR A 297 -3.26 4.00 4.60
N ASN A 298 -2.63 3.91 5.75
CA ASN A 298 -3.24 3.83 7.08
C ASN A 298 -2.58 4.89 7.97
N SER A 299 -3.17 6.07 8.09
CA SER A 299 -2.61 7.20 8.85
C SER A 299 -2.40 6.85 10.32
N MET A 300 -3.37 6.19 10.97
CA MET A 300 -3.27 5.82 12.38
C MET A 300 -2.22 4.72 12.60
N GLY A 301 -2.13 3.75 11.69
CA GLY A 301 -1.07 2.74 11.71
C GLY A 301 0.32 3.34 11.42
N ALA A 302 0.39 4.37 10.58
CA ALA A 302 1.62 5.11 10.30
C ALA A 302 2.12 5.86 11.55
N GLU A 303 1.23 6.46 12.34
CA GLU A 303 1.62 7.07 13.61
C GLU A 303 2.27 6.05 14.56
N VAL A 304 1.68 4.86 14.69
CA VAL A 304 2.26 3.77 15.51
C VAL A 304 3.63 3.34 14.98
N LEU A 305 3.78 3.22 13.65
CA LEU A 305 5.03 2.86 13.01
C LEU A 305 6.12 3.91 13.27
N TYR A 306 5.81 5.17 13.00
CA TYR A 306 6.77 6.26 13.10
C TYR A 306 7.14 6.60 14.55
N ASP A 307 6.19 6.52 15.48
CA ASP A 307 6.48 6.66 16.90
C ASP A 307 7.38 5.53 17.40
N THR A 308 7.16 4.30 16.90
CA THR A 308 8.02 3.15 17.20
C THR A 308 9.43 3.36 16.63
N ALA A 309 9.55 3.81 15.37
CA ALA A 309 10.84 4.11 14.75
C ALA A 309 11.57 5.21 15.50
N ARG A 310 10.87 6.28 15.91
CA ARG A 310 11.40 7.35 16.74
C ARG A 310 11.91 6.83 18.09
N GLY A 311 11.17 5.89 18.70
CA GLY A 311 11.62 5.21 19.93
C GLY A 311 12.93 4.43 19.74
N PHE A 312 13.12 3.76 18.61
CA PHE A 312 14.37 3.08 18.26
C PHE A 312 15.52 4.05 17.92
N VAL A 313 15.22 5.19 17.36
CA VAL A 313 16.20 6.29 17.16
C VAL A 313 16.69 6.80 18.51
N GLY A 314 15.78 6.97 19.47
CA GLY A 314 16.10 7.42 20.83
C GLY A 314 16.49 8.89 20.93
N GLU A 315 17.26 9.23 21.96
CA GLU A 315 17.76 10.61 22.22
C GLU A 315 18.87 10.99 21.23
N THR A 316 18.61 11.99 20.40
CA THR A 316 19.50 12.40 19.30
C THR A 316 19.60 13.91 19.13
N LYS A 317 19.33 14.69 20.19
CA LYS A 317 19.32 16.17 20.15
C LYS A 317 20.64 16.80 19.69
N ASP A 318 21.74 16.09 19.85
CA ASP A 318 23.10 16.48 19.45
C ASP A 318 23.59 15.77 18.20
N LYS A 319 22.75 14.91 17.57
CA LYS A 319 23.13 13.99 16.49
C LYS A 319 22.56 14.41 15.14
N VAL A 320 23.32 14.06 14.10
CA VAL A 320 22.90 14.11 12.70
C VAL A 320 22.30 12.76 12.33
N VAL A 321 21.07 12.75 11.85
CA VAL A 321 20.35 11.57 11.39
C VAL A 321 20.16 11.61 9.89
N PHE A 322 20.51 10.53 9.19
CA PHE A 322 20.16 10.37 7.79
C PHE A 322 18.89 9.54 7.64
N ASP A 323 17.93 10.05 6.86
CA ASP A 323 16.72 9.35 6.43
C ASP A 323 16.88 9.00 4.94
N LEU A 324 17.29 7.78 4.66
CA LEU A 324 17.57 7.34 3.30
C LEU A 324 16.33 6.64 2.71
N TYR A 325 15.99 7.01 1.48
CA TYR A 325 14.71 6.71 0.81
C TYR A 325 13.54 7.47 1.46
N SER A 326 13.78 8.77 1.71
CA SER A 326 12.91 9.59 2.57
C SER A 326 11.52 9.89 2.00
N GLY A 327 11.27 9.63 0.70
CA GLY A 327 10.00 9.94 0.05
C GLY A 327 9.63 11.41 0.22
N THR A 328 8.42 11.70 0.69
CA THR A 328 7.95 13.06 1.00
C THR A 328 8.46 13.59 2.34
N GLY A 329 9.51 12.99 2.90
CA GLY A 329 10.20 13.43 4.12
C GLY A 329 9.40 13.23 5.41
N THR A 330 8.44 12.32 5.44
CA THR A 330 7.59 12.13 6.61
C THR A 330 8.38 11.66 7.83
N ILE A 331 9.28 10.67 7.66
CA ILE A 331 10.12 10.15 8.74
C ILE A 331 11.10 11.22 9.20
N ALA A 332 11.81 11.87 8.26
CA ALA A 332 12.74 12.94 8.57
C ALA A 332 12.09 14.03 9.44
N GLN A 333 10.88 14.48 9.07
CA GLN A 333 10.17 15.51 9.81
C GLN A 333 9.71 15.05 11.20
N ILE A 334 9.29 13.80 11.35
CA ILE A 334 8.90 13.22 12.65
C ILE A 334 10.12 13.08 13.59
N LEU A 335 11.31 12.87 13.02
CA LEU A 335 12.56 12.78 13.77
C LEU A 335 13.18 14.16 14.09
N ALA A 336 12.88 15.19 13.32
CA ALA A 336 13.46 16.53 13.47
C ALA A 336 13.34 17.11 14.91
N PRO A 337 12.20 16.98 15.62
CA PRO A 337 12.09 17.49 17.00
C PRO A 337 13.05 16.85 18.00
N VAL A 338 13.56 15.65 17.73
CA VAL A 338 14.46 14.89 18.60
C VAL A 338 15.90 14.82 18.10
N ALA A 339 16.21 15.41 16.95
CA ALA A 339 17.54 15.40 16.33
C ALA A 339 18.15 16.81 16.25
N LYS A 340 19.48 16.91 16.18
CA LYS A 340 20.18 18.15 15.85
C LYS A 340 19.90 18.57 14.40
N LYS A 341 20.01 17.62 13.50
CA LYS A 341 19.77 17.79 12.05
C LYS A 341 19.29 16.46 11.46
N VAL A 342 18.36 16.51 10.52
CA VAL A 342 17.98 15.35 9.72
C VAL A 342 18.21 15.64 8.24
N VAL A 343 18.92 14.74 7.55
CA VAL A 343 19.16 14.83 6.12
C VAL A 343 18.39 13.70 5.43
N GLY A 344 17.36 14.07 4.65
CA GLY A 344 16.55 13.14 3.84
C GLY A 344 17.15 13.01 2.43
N VAL A 345 17.28 11.79 1.93
CA VAL A 345 17.72 11.50 0.56
C VAL A 345 16.64 10.73 -0.18
N GLU A 346 16.21 11.27 -1.32
CA GLU A 346 15.16 10.69 -2.16
C GLU A 346 15.46 10.89 -3.64
N ILE A 347 15.17 9.88 -4.48
CA ILE A 347 15.48 9.92 -5.91
C ILE A 347 14.47 10.75 -6.72
N VAL A 348 13.21 10.85 -6.22
CA VAL A 348 12.11 11.54 -6.91
C VAL A 348 12.12 13.03 -6.52
N GLU A 349 12.46 13.90 -7.46
CA GLU A 349 12.56 15.35 -7.23
C GLU A 349 11.26 15.97 -6.69
N GLU A 350 10.09 15.56 -7.24
CA GLU A 350 8.79 16.05 -6.79
C GLU A 350 8.51 15.67 -5.32
N ALA A 351 8.98 14.51 -4.88
CA ALA A 351 8.86 14.09 -3.48
C ALA A 351 9.76 14.94 -2.58
N VAL A 352 10.97 15.28 -3.04
CA VAL A 352 11.89 16.17 -2.31
C VAL A 352 11.32 17.57 -2.17
N GLU A 353 10.73 18.13 -3.23
CA GLU A 353 10.07 19.44 -3.16
C GLU A 353 8.85 19.41 -2.22
N ALA A 354 8.04 18.35 -2.27
CA ALA A 354 6.95 18.15 -1.31
C ALA A 354 7.46 18.07 0.14
N ALA A 355 8.59 17.40 0.36
CA ALA A 355 9.24 17.31 1.68
C ALA A 355 9.66 18.68 2.21
N LYS A 356 10.29 19.53 1.36
CA LYS A 356 10.68 20.90 1.71
C LYS A 356 9.46 21.76 2.06
N VAL A 357 8.40 21.69 1.25
CA VAL A 357 7.15 22.41 1.51
C VAL A 357 6.56 21.99 2.85
N ASN A 358 6.49 20.67 3.13
CA ASN A 358 5.94 20.16 4.38
C ASN A 358 6.79 20.53 5.60
N ALA A 359 8.14 20.49 5.49
CA ALA A 359 9.03 20.94 6.56
C ALA A 359 8.82 22.44 6.88
N GLY A 360 8.69 23.27 5.84
CA GLY A 360 8.37 24.70 6.00
C GLY A 360 7.01 24.93 6.68
N LEU A 361 5.97 24.17 6.32
CA LEU A 361 4.64 24.24 6.96
C LEU A 361 4.69 23.88 8.47
N ASN A 362 5.63 23.03 8.85
CA ASN A 362 5.82 22.56 10.22
C ASN A 362 6.88 23.38 11.00
N GLY A 363 7.52 24.39 10.37
CA GLY A 363 8.55 25.19 10.99
C GLY A 363 9.80 24.40 11.38
N LEU A 364 10.17 23.38 10.59
CA LEU A 364 11.30 22.49 10.86
C LEU A 364 12.53 22.95 10.06
N ASP A 365 13.33 23.82 10.67
CA ASP A 365 14.52 24.40 10.04
C ASP A 365 15.74 23.45 10.04
N ASN A 366 15.66 22.33 10.79
CA ASN A 366 16.73 21.34 10.90
C ASN A 366 16.53 20.12 9.99
N CYS A 367 15.61 20.17 9.03
CA CYS A 367 15.46 19.19 7.96
C CYS A 367 16.10 19.70 6.67
N GLU A 368 16.99 18.90 6.10
CA GLU A 368 17.53 19.10 4.76
C GLU A 368 17.12 17.96 3.85
N PHE A 369 16.76 18.25 2.58
CA PHE A 369 16.35 17.23 1.63
C PHE A 369 17.15 17.32 0.35
N VAL A 370 17.75 16.20 -0.05
CA VAL A 370 18.63 16.05 -1.20
C VAL A 370 17.98 15.13 -2.23
N ALA A 371 17.81 15.66 -3.45
CA ALA A 371 17.32 14.86 -4.57
C ALA A 371 18.45 14.05 -5.19
N GLY A 372 18.27 12.75 -5.32
CA GLY A 372 19.19 11.85 -6.01
C GLY A 372 19.16 10.41 -5.53
N ASP A 373 19.76 9.55 -6.34
CA ASP A 373 19.96 8.15 -6.00
C ASP A 373 20.94 8.04 -4.81
N VAL A 374 20.50 7.38 -3.73
CA VAL A 374 21.31 7.14 -2.53
C VAL A 374 22.71 6.65 -2.90
N LEU A 375 22.82 5.71 -3.86
CA LEU A 375 24.10 5.17 -4.32
C LEU A 375 25.04 6.24 -4.90
N LYS A 376 24.50 7.31 -5.47
CA LYS A 376 25.29 8.34 -6.18
C LYS A 376 25.58 9.56 -5.31
N VAL A 377 24.63 9.97 -4.48
CA VAL A 377 24.74 11.23 -3.75
C VAL A 377 25.35 11.09 -2.38
N ILE A 378 25.32 9.88 -1.80
CA ILE A 378 25.73 9.63 -0.42
C ILE A 378 27.20 10.01 -0.14
N ASP A 379 28.08 9.86 -1.13
CA ASP A 379 29.51 10.20 -0.99
C ASP A 379 29.77 11.72 -1.03
N GLY A 380 28.82 12.48 -1.56
CA GLY A 380 28.93 13.95 -1.71
C GLY A 380 28.22 14.75 -0.61
N LEU A 381 27.61 14.08 0.37
CA LEU A 381 26.97 14.76 1.49
C LEU A 381 28.02 15.41 2.41
N GLU A 382 27.79 16.66 2.77
CA GLU A 382 28.74 17.42 3.64
C GLU A 382 28.71 16.89 5.07
N ASP A 383 27.55 16.51 5.56
CA ASP A 383 27.36 15.95 6.89
C ASP A 383 27.73 14.46 6.95
N LYS A 384 28.18 14.03 8.14
CA LYS A 384 28.32 12.61 8.46
C LYS A 384 27.22 12.20 9.44
N PRO A 385 26.55 11.07 9.21
CA PRO A 385 25.50 10.63 10.12
C PRO A 385 26.09 10.02 11.40
N ASP A 386 25.43 10.28 12.52
CA ASP A 386 25.62 9.55 13.77
C ASP A 386 24.69 8.30 13.83
N LEU A 387 23.58 8.35 13.07
CA LEU A 387 22.58 7.31 12.96
C LEU A 387 21.91 7.37 11.59
N ILE A 388 21.54 6.21 11.05
CA ILE A 388 20.84 6.11 9.77
C ILE A 388 19.51 5.42 9.96
N VAL A 389 18.46 6.01 9.41
CA VAL A 389 17.14 5.40 9.22
C VAL A 389 16.99 5.07 7.74
N VAL A 390 16.50 3.88 7.42
CA VAL A 390 16.25 3.46 6.04
C VAL A 390 14.82 2.93 5.91
N ASP A 391 14.09 3.39 4.89
CA ASP A 391 12.77 2.87 4.49
C ASP A 391 12.79 2.52 2.98
N PRO A 392 13.56 1.50 2.59
CA PRO A 392 13.77 1.19 1.18
C PRO A 392 12.53 0.62 0.51
N PRO A 393 12.48 0.60 -0.84
CA PRO A 393 11.40 0.00 -1.60
C PRO A 393 11.29 -1.52 -1.33
N ARG A 394 10.20 -2.13 -1.83
CA ARG A 394 9.90 -3.57 -1.63
C ARG A 394 11.05 -4.52 -1.95
N ASP A 395 11.94 -4.14 -2.86
CA ASP A 395 13.09 -4.97 -3.23
C ASP A 395 14.26 -4.87 -2.25
N GLY A 396 14.12 -4.05 -1.19
CA GLY A 396 15.16 -3.80 -0.20
C GLY A 396 16.24 -2.85 -0.72
N ILE A 397 17.37 -2.79 -0.03
CA ILE A 397 18.49 -1.92 -0.40
C ILE A 397 19.29 -2.57 -1.53
N HIS A 398 19.65 -1.77 -2.54
CA HIS A 398 20.55 -2.24 -3.59
C HIS A 398 21.91 -2.64 -2.97
N PRO A 399 22.52 -3.81 -3.31
CA PRO A 399 23.73 -4.30 -2.64
C PRO A 399 24.89 -3.32 -2.59
N LYS A 400 25.11 -2.54 -3.66
CA LYS A 400 26.14 -1.50 -3.68
C LYS A 400 25.82 -0.32 -2.76
N ALA A 401 24.53 0.05 -2.65
CA ALA A 401 24.11 1.12 -1.74
C ALA A 401 24.23 0.65 -0.29
N LEU A 402 23.88 -0.59 0.01
CA LEU A 402 24.03 -1.18 1.33
C LEU A 402 25.52 -1.17 1.77
N GLY A 403 26.44 -1.52 0.85
CA GLY A 403 27.88 -1.40 1.11
C GLY A 403 28.31 0.00 1.52
N LYS A 404 27.88 1.04 0.80
CA LYS A 404 28.18 2.44 1.12
C LYS A 404 27.54 2.90 2.44
N ILE A 405 26.32 2.46 2.73
CA ILE A 405 25.67 2.76 4.02
C ILE A 405 26.47 2.19 5.17
N ILE A 406 26.98 0.97 5.03
CA ILE A 406 27.85 0.32 6.02
C ILE A 406 29.19 1.06 6.19
N GLU A 407 29.75 1.60 5.12
CA GLU A 407 31.02 2.36 5.14
C GLU A 407 30.96 3.66 5.99
N PHE A 408 29.76 4.21 6.26
CA PHE A 408 29.64 5.29 7.23
C PHE A 408 30.07 4.88 8.64
N GLY A 409 29.99 3.59 8.97
CA GLY A 409 30.42 3.07 10.27
C GLY A 409 29.60 3.58 11.45
N VAL A 410 28.32 3.88 11.23
CA VAL A 410 27.41 4.27 12.31
C VAL A 410 27.13 3.10 13.25
N ASP A 411 27.04 3.39 14.53
CA ASP A 411 26.77 2.35 15.55
C ASP A 411 25.34 1.79 15.48
N ARG A 412 24.41 2.53 14.86
CA ARG A 412 23.00 2.16 14.81
C ARG A 412 22.35 2.47 13.46
N ILE A 413 21.63 1.47 12.96
CA ILE A 413 20.76 1.60 11.79
C ILE A 413 19.33 1.20 12.22
N VAL A 414 18.35 2.04 11.93
CA VAL A 414 16.92 1.73 12.06
C VAL A 414 16.39 1.37 10.68
N TYR A 415 16.04 0.12 10.47
CA TYR A 415 15.55 -0.37 9.18
C TYR A 415 14.03 -0.57 9.24
N ILE A 416 13.28 0.19 8.47
CA ILE A 416 11.84 0.04 8.26
C ILE A 416 11.64 -0.79 6.99
N SER A 417 10.80 -1.82 7.03
CA SER A 417 10.62 -2.69 5.86
C SER A 417 9.15 -3.06 5.66
N CYS A 418 8.63 -2.74 4.49
CA CYS A 418 7.31 -3.20 4.06
C CYS A 418 7.30 -4.66 3.54
N LYS A 419 8.50 -5.29 3.38
CA LYS A 419 8.64 -6.66 2.88
C LYS A 419 9.73 -7.41 3.66
N PRO A 420 9.35 -8.15 4.72
CA PRO A 420 10.30 -8.84 5.61
C PRO A 420 11.30 -9.77 4.90
N THR A 421 10.94 -10.35 3.75
CA THR A 421 11.85 -11.20 2.96
C THR A 421 13.02 -10.42 2.34
N SER A 422 12.86 -9.14 2.06
CA SER A 422 13.97 -8.28 1.62
C SER A 422 14.82 -7.86 2.81
N LEU A 423 14.19 -7.54 3.94
CA LEU A 423 14.88 -7.21 5.20
C LEU A 423 15.84 -8.35 5.60
N VAL A 424 15.37 -9.61 5.66
CA VAL A 424 16.21 -10.73 6.10
C VAL A 424 17.37 -10.97 5.14
N ARG A 425 17.24 -10.71 3.85
CA ARG A 425 18.34 -10.75 2.90
C ARG A 425 19.40 -9.68 3.21
N ASP A 426 18.98 -8.46 3.47
CA ASP A 426 19.87 -7.33 3.75
C ASP A 426 20.51 -7.48 5.14
N LEU A 427 19.80 -8.08 6.13
CA LEU A 427 20.33 -8.41 7.44
C LEU A 427 21.53 -9.37 7.39
N VAL A 428 21.53 -10.36 6.50
CA VAL A 428 22.69 -11.28 6.33
C VAL A 428 23.95 -10.47 6.01
N VAL A 429 23.85 -9.50 5.10
CA VAL A 429 24.99 -8.65 4.72
C VAL A 429 25.41 -7.73 5.88
N LEU A 430 24.45 -7.16 6.60
CA LEU A 430 24.75 -6.32 7.78
C LEU A 430 25.47 -7.11 8.87
N GLN A 431 25.02 -8.35 9.16
CA GLN A 431 25.66 -9.21 10.17
C GLN A 431 27.08 -9.60 9.77
N GLU A 432 27.35 -9.90 8.48
CA GLU A 432 28.70 -10.18 7.97
C GLU A 432 29.66 -8.99 8.19
N LYS A 433 29.11 -7.78 8.34
CA LYS A 433 29.87 -6.54 8.59
C LYS A 433 29.84 -6.08 10.06
N GLY A 434 29.36 -6.94 10.96
CA GLY A 434 29.45 -6.75 12.40
C GLY A 434 28.24 -6.11 13.08
N TYR A 435 27.18 -5.76 12.33
CA TYR A 435 25.91 -5.32 12.94
C TYR A 435 25.22 -6.51 13.61
N ARG A 436 24.55 -6.24 14.72
CA ARG A 436 23.87 -7.25 15.55
C ARG A 436 22.44 -6.80 15.85
#